data_85c710f993e446e40afa5c3ba5a51297
#
_entry.id   85c710f993e446e40afa5c3ba5a51297
#
_cell.length_a   1.000
_cell.length_b   1.000
_cell.length_c   1.000
_cell.angle_alpha   90.00
_cell.angle_beta   90.00
_cell.angle_gamma   90.00
#
_symmetry.space_group_name_H-M   'P 1'
#
loop_
_entity.id
_entity.type
_entity.pdbx_description
1 polymer ?
#
loop_
_entity_poly.entity_id
_entity_poly.type
_entity_poly.pdbx_seq_one_letter_code
_entity_poly.pdbx_strand_id
1 'polypeptide(L)' 'VSEFDDESNIMVSELRIIKYIDGDGDLHVVDLSQAAGGDELEEPEYLSLIEWARAYILADSVMSIIASRTEGYGDDE' A
#
# COMPACT_ATOMS: atom_id res chain seq x y z
N VAL A 1 0.33 1.83 16.74
CA VAL A 1 0.83 0.46 16.66
C VAL A 1 0.01 -0.30 15.63
N SER A 2 0.67 -0.94 14.70
CA SER A 2 -0.03 -1.67 13.65
C SER A 2 -0.27 -3.12 14.09
N GLU A 3 -1.24 -3.73 13.42
CA GLU A 3 -1.57 -5.13 13.68
C GLU A 3 -0.38 -6.06 13.45
N PHE A 4 0.55 -5.63 12.61
CA PHE A 4 1.72 -6.43 12.30
C PHE A 4 2.71 -6.53 13.46
N ASP A 5 2.69 -5.61 14.41
CA ASP A 5 3.67 -5.56 15.49
C ASP A 5 3.54 -6.65 16.54
N ASP A 6 2.51 -7.46 16.49
CA ASP A 6 2.35 -8.58 17.40
C ASP A 6 3.45 -9.61 17.14
N GLU A 7 4.14 -10.07 18.20
CA GLU A 7 5.23 -11.02 18.08
C GLU A 7 4.84 -12.35 17.44
N SER A 8 3.56 -12.71 17.54
CA SER A 8 3.09 -13.96 16.95
C SER A 8 2.88 -13.85 15.44
N ASN A 9 2.93 -12.66 14.90
CA ASN A 9 2.75 -12.45 13.47
C ASN A 9 4.05 -12.68 12.72
N ILE A 10 3.95 -13.32 11.56
CA ILE A 10 5.12 -13.63 10.75
C ILE A 10 4.93 -12.99 9.39
N MET A 11 5.87 -12.14 9.00
CA MET A 11 5.85 -11.50 7.69
C MET A 11 6.20 -12.52 6.61
N VAL A 12 5.33 -12.64 5.61
CA VAL A 12 5.55 -13.56 4.48
C VAL A 12 6.21 -12.82 3.32
N SER A 13 5.75 -11.63 3.03
CA SER A 13 6.32 -10.82 1.95
C SER A 13 6.02 -9.36 2.21
N GLU A 14 6.86 -8.50 1.67
CA GLU A 14 6.73 -7.06 1.85
C GLU A 14 7.04 -6.35 0.54
N LEU A 15 6.14 -5.46 0.13
CA LEU A 15 6.38 -4.57 -1.01
C LEU A 15 6.80 -3.22 -0.46
N ARG A 16 8.03 -2.81 -0.80
CA ARG A 16 8.54 -1.54 -0.29
C ARG A 16 9.31 -0.82 -1.38
N ILE A 17 8.71 0.25 -1.89
CA ILE A 17 9.32 1.06 -2.94
C ILE A 17 9.39 2.49 -2.43
N ILE A 18 10.58 3.07 -2.48
CA ILE A 18 10.80 4.41 -1.96
C ILE A 18 11.24 5.32 -3.09
N LYS A 19 10.59 6.47 -3.18
CA LYS A 19 10.96 7.52 -4.12
C LYS A 19 11.59 8.63 -3.29
N TYR A 20 12.81 9.02 -3.65
CA TYR A 20 13.51 10.02 -2.85
C TYR A 20 14.36 10.93 -3.72
N ILE A 21 14.72 12.07 -3.16
CA ILE A 21 15.61 13.04 -3.80
C ILE A 21 16.90 13.04 -3.00
N ASP A 22 18.03 12.87 -3.70
CA ASP A 22 19.34 12.82 -3.03
C ASP A 22 19.88 14.22 -2.73
N GLY A 23 21.10 14.27 -2.16
CA GLY A 23 21.70 15.53 -1.76
C GLY A 23 22.01 16.47 -2.93
N ASP A 24 22.09 15.93 -4.13
CA ASP A 24 22.34 16.72 -5.34
C ASP A 24 21.05 17.19 -6.02
N GLY A 25 19.91 16.77 -5.51
CA GLY A 25 18.62 17.16 -6.07
C GLY A 25 18.10 16.21 -7.12
N ASP A 26 18.72 15.04 -7.29
CA ASP A 26 18.31 14.06 -8.27
C ASP A 26 17.25 13.13 -7.70
N LEU A 27 16.27 12.77 -8.54
CA LEU A 27 15.18 11.89 -8.15
C LEU A 27 15.57 10.43 -8.35
N HIS A 28 15.31 9.62 -7.35
CA HIS A 28 15.59 8.18 -7.38
C HIS A 28 14.40 7.37 -6.91
N VAL A 29 14.34 6.13 -7.38
CA VAL A 29 13.36 5.15 -6.89
C VAL A 29 14.12 3.88 -6.54
N VAL A 30 13.90 3.37 -5.36
CA VAL A 30 14.55 2.15 -4.91
C VAL A 30 13.50 1.14 -4.45
N ASP A 31 13.74 -0.12 -4.75
CA ASP A 31 12.88 -1.24 -4.39
C ASP A 31 13.56 -2.04 -3.27
N LEU A 32 12.98 -1.98 -2.08
CA LEU A 32 13.49 -2.68 -0.91
C LEU A 32 12.55 -3.83 -0.51
N SER A 33 11.77 -4.32 -1.46
CA SER A 33 10.83 -5.41 -1.22
C SER A 33 11.57 -6.69 -0.88
N GLN A 34 10.95 -7.52 -0.06
CA GLN A 34 11.58 -8.75 0.39
C GLN A 34 10.55 -9.80 0.77
N ALA A 35 10.97 -11.07 0.67
CA ALA A 35 10.19 -12.19 1.16
C ALA A 35 10.59 -12.47 2.60
N ALA A 36 9.95 -13.46 3.21
CA ALA A 36 10.28 -13.89 4.56
C ALA A 36 11.77 -14.24 4.67
N GLY A 37 12.39 -13.83 5.76
CA GLY A 37 13.80 -14.11 5.98
C GLY A 37 14.75 -13.20 5.21
N GLY A 38 14.23 -12.17 4.54
CA GLY A 38 15.06 -11.24 3.79
C GLY A 38 15.41 -11.71 2.38
N ASP A 39 14.78 -12.78 1.94
CA ASP A 39 15.00 -13.31 0.60
C ASP A 39 14.40 -12.37 -0.45
N GLU A 40 14.86 -12.55 -1.69
CA GLU A 40 14.36 -11.77 -2.79
C GLU A 40 12.89 -12.09 -3.07
N LEU A 41 12.11 -11.05 -3.37
CA LEU A 41 10.69 -11.22 -3.66
C LEU A 41 10.50 -11.68 -5.10
N GLU A 42 9.74 -12.74 -5.29
CA GLU A 42 9.48 -13.26 -6.63
C GLU A 42 8.39 -12.48 -7.34
N GLU A 43 8.43 -12.49 -8.66
CA GLU A 43 7.50 -11.72 -9.48
C GLU A 43 6.03 -11.96 -9.15
N PRO A 44 5.54 -13.20 -8.98
CA PRO A 44 4.13 -13.41 -8.63
C PRO A 44 3.74 -12.73 -7.32
N GLU A 45 4.66 -12.71 -6.34
CA GLU A 45 4.40 -12.04 -5.08
C GLU A 45 4.36 -10.54 -5.24
N TYR A 46 5.24 -9.97 -6.07
CA TYR A 46 5.18 -8.55 -6.40
C TYR A 46 3.81 -8.19 -6.95
N LEU A 47 3.35 -8.95 -7.92
CA LEU A 47 2.07 -8.66 -8.57
C LEU A 47 0.92 -8.78 -7.59
N SER A 48 0.97 -9.76 -6.70
CA SER A 48 -0.04 -9.96 -5.69
C SER A 48 -0.10 -8.76 -4.74
N LEU A 49 1.06 -8.29 -4.25
CA LEU A 49 1.11 -7.15 -3.34
C LEU A 49 0.69 -5.86 -4.03
N ILE A 50 1.05 -5.70 -5.29
CA ILE A 50 0.62 -4.54 -6.08
C ILE A 50 -0.90 -4.51 -6.19
N GLU A 51 -1.51 -5.65 -6.43
CA GLU A 51 -2.96 -5.74 -6.52
C GLU A 51 -3.62 -5.43 -5.17
N TRP A 52 -3.05 -5.87 -4.08
CA TRP A 52 -3.55 -5.52 -2.75
C TRP A 52 -3.45 -4.02 -2.49
N ALA A 53 -2.32 -3.41 -2.84
CA ALA A 53 -2.13 -1.97 -2.68
C ALA A 53 -3.16 -1.20 -3.51
N ARG A 54 -3.38 -1.64 -4.73
CA ARG A 54 -4.36 -1.03 -5.61
C ARG A 54 -5.76 -1.14 -5.02
N ALA A 55 -6.10 -2.30 -4.49
CA ALA A 55 -7.40 -2.52 -3.88
C ALA A 55 -7.64 -1.60 -2.70
N TYR A 56 -6.64 -1.39 -1.86
CA TYR A 56 -6.75 -0.47 -0.74
C TYR A 56 -7.01 0.95 -1.20
N ILE A 57 -6.29 1.40 -2.22
CA ILE A 57 -6.46 2.75 -2.75
C ILE A 57 -7.86 2.93 -3.34
N LEU A 58 -8.32 1.93 -4.10
CA LEU A 58 -9.63 1.99 -4.72
C LEU A 58 -10.75 1.95 -3.68
N ALA A 59 -10.57 1.15 -2.63
CA ALA A 59 -11.56 1.09 -1.56
C ALA A 59 -11.72 2.45 -0.88
N ASP A 60 -10.60 3.12 -0.60
CA ASP A 60 -10.63 4.46 -0.02
C ASP A 60 -11.37 5.43 -0.93
N SER A 61 -11.07 5.40 -2.22
CA SER A 61 -11.70 6.28 -3.19
C SER A 61 -13.21 6.03 -3.28
N VAL A 62 -13.59 4.77 -3.30
CA VAL A 62 -15.01 4.41 -3.37
C VAL A 62 -15.74 4.86 -2.12
N MET A 63 -15.15 4.66 -0.95
CA MET A 63 -15.78 5.09 0.30
C MET A 63 -15.93 6.60 0.36
N SER A 64 -14.96 7.34 -0.14
CA SER A 64 -15.06 8.80 -0.21
C SER A 64 -16.20 9.25 -1.11
N ILE A 65 -16.36 8.61 -2.24
CA ILE A 65 -17.43 8.92 -3.19
C ILE A 65 -18.78 8.62 -2.56
N ILE A 66 -18.90 7.49 -1.91
CA ILE A 66 -20.14 7.10 -1.25
C ILE A 66 -20.53 8.09 -0.17
N ALA A 67 -19.57 8.51 0.64
CA ALA A 67 -19.83 9.48 1.70
C ALA A 67 -20.32 10.80 1.13
N SER A 68 -19.69 11.27 0.06
CA SER A 68 -20.12 12.51 -0.60
C SER A 68 -21.54 12.40 -1.14
N ARG A 69 -21.84 11.29 -1.76
CA ARG A 69 -23.17 11.09 -2.34
C ARG A 69 -24.26 11.00 -1.28
N THR A 70 -23.92 10.36 -0.18
CA THR A 70 -24.88 10.22 0.92
C THR A 70 -25.24 11.60 1.47
N GLU A 71 -24.26 12.47 1.63
CA GLU A 71 -24.51 13.83 2.10
C GLU A 71 -25.36 14.61 1.11
N GLY A 72 -25.08 14.46 -0.17
CA GLY A 72 -25.85 15.12 -1.19
C GLY A 72 -27.29 14.69 -1.22
N TYR A 73 -27.51 13.40 -1.08
CA TYR A 73 -28.88 12.88 -1.06
C TYR A 73 -29.66 13.33 0.16
N GLY A 74 -28.97 13.44 1.27
CA GLY A 74 -29.63 13.91 2.49
C GLY A 74 -30.16 15.31 2.34
N ASP A 75 -29.46 16.16 1.63
CA ASP A 75 -29.85 17.54 1.43
C ASP A 75 -31.03 17.67 0.47
N ASP A 76 -31.17 16.75 -0.43
CA ASP A 76 -32.22 16.79 -1.43
C ASP A 76 -33.62 16.43 -0.87
N GLU A 77 -33.60 15.79 0.27
CA GLU A 77 -34.86 15.43 0.92
C GLU A 77 -35.54 16.60 1.56
#